data_15d14c4c4f13e9ba60f79e980778e9ac
#
_entry.id   15d14c4c4f13e9ba60f79e980778e9ac
#
_cell.length_a   1.000
_cell.length_b   1.000
_cell.length_c   1.000
_cell.angle_alpha   90.00
_cell.angle_beta   90.00
_cell.angle_gamma   90.00
#
_symmetry.space_group_name_H-M   'P 1'
#
loop_
_entity.id
_entity.type
_entity.pdbx_description
1 polymer ?
#
loop_
_entity_poly.entity_id
_entity_poly.type
_entity_poly.pdbx_seq_one_letter_code
_entity_poly.pdbx_strand_id
1 'polypeptide(L)'
;GVHTGDSFCSAPMLTISQEVQDRLKEQAFKIVESVQVIGGTNVQFAHDPVSDRIIVIEINPRTSRSSALASKATGFPIALVSAMLAAGLTLKDIPCGKYGTLDKYVPDGDYVVIKFARWAFEKFKGVEDKLGTQMRAVGEVMSIGKTYKEAFQKAIRSLETGRFGLGYAKNFNSLEKKQLLKLLGTASSERHFIMYEALRKGATVEEIHEITKVKHYFIEQMKELVEEEENLAKSKGSLPADELLIQAKKNGFSDKYLSQILKIAEDDIRNKRISLGVEETWEGIHVSGTKNNAYYYSTYNGEDKNPVSTDKQKIMILGGGPNRIGQGIEFDYCCVHAALALKKLGFETIIVNCNPETVSTDYDTSDKLYFEPL
;
A
#
# COMPACT_ATOMS: atom_id res chain seq x y z
N GLY A 1 -5.44 11.90 5.49
CA GLY A 1 -5.08 13.30 5.23
C GLY A 1 -6.28 14.10 4.76
N VAL A 2 -6.13 15.42 4.67
CA VAL A 2 -7.15 16.33 4.15
C VAL A 2 -6.99 16.48 2.63
N HIS A 3 -5.75 16.51 2.14
CA HIS A 3 -5.44 16.51 0.71
C HIS A 3 -5.33 15.08 0.18
N THR A 4 -5.77 14.82 -1.05
CA THR A 4 -5.74 13.48 -1.65
C THR A 4 -4.32 12.91 -1.79
N GLY A 5 -3.32 13.74 -2.12
CA GLY A 5 -1.91 13.35 -2.15
C GLY A 5 -1.33 12.96 -0.79
N ASP A 6 -1.90 13.48 0.30
CA ASP A 6 -1.51 13.19 1.69
C ASP A 6 -2.37 12.10 2.34
N SER A 7 -3.24 11.45 1.58
CA SER A 7 -4.18 10.47 2.12
C SER A 7 -3.56 9.07 2.19
N PHE A 8 -3.90 8.37 3.25
CA PHE A 8 -3.86 6.93 3.30
C PHE A 8 -5.04 6.38 2.48
N CYS A 9 -4.78 5.42 1.59
CA CYS A 9 -5.80 4.86 0.72
C CYS A 9 -5.77 3.33 0.74
N SER A 10 -6.92 2.72 0.52
CA SER A 10 -7.05 1.28 0.32
C SER A 10 -7.81 0.97 -0.97
N ALA A 11 -7.44 -0.11 -1.63
CA ALA A 11 -8.17 -0.71 -2.74
C ALA A 11 -8.28 -2.22 -2.48
N PRO A 12 -9.45 -2.84 -2.77
CA PRO A 12 -10.69 -2.24 -3.26
C PRO A 12 -11.33 -1.28 -2.26
N MET A 13 -12.45 -0.66 -2.62
CA MET A 13 -13.22 0.25 -1.75
C MET A 13 -13.92 -0.55 -0.63
N LEU A 14 -13.25 -0.74 0.51
CA LEU A 14 -13.70 -1.62 1.59
C LEU A 14 -14.92 -1.11 2.37
N THR A 15 -15.19 0.20 2.33
CA THR A 15 -16.21 0.85 3.16
C THR A 15 -17.23 1.64 2.35
N ILE A 16 -17.24 1.51 1.04
CA ILE A 16 -18.18 2.16 0.12
C ILE A 16 -19.10 1.08 -0.44
N SER A 17 -20.42 1.25 -0.29
CA SER A 17 -21.38 0.28 -0.81
C SER A 17 -21.31 0.16 -2.33
N GLN A 18 -21.70 -0.98 -2.88
CA GLN A 18 -21.69 -1.21 -4.32
C GLN A 18 -22.56 -0.18 -5.06
N GLU A 19 -23.71 0.18 -4.50
CA GLU A 19 -24.61 1.20 -5.05
C GLU A 19 -23.90 2.56 -5.20
N VAL A 20 -23.17 3.00 -4.18
CA VAL A 20 -22.41 4.25 -4.24
C VAL A 20 -21.26 4.14 -5.24
N GLN A 21 -20.57 2.99 -5.29
CA GLN A 21 -19.51 2.75 -6.28
C GLN A 21 -20.04 2.87 -7.72
N ASP A 22 -21.20 2.29 -7.99
CA ASP A 22 -21.82 2.34 -9.33
C ASP A 22 -22.23 3.78 -9.70
N ARG A 23 -22.77 4.54 -8.75
CA ARG A 23 -23.07 5.98 -8.93
C ARG A 23 -21.82 6.81 -9.20
N LEU A 24 -20.72 6.57 -8.47
CA LEU A 24 -19.43 7.24 -8.70
C LEU A 24 -18.89 6.94 -10.10
N LYS A 25 -18.98 5.69 -10.52
CA LYS A 25 -18.55 5.23 -11.85
C LYS A 25 -19.37 5.91 -12.96
N GLU A 26 -20.69 5.92 -12.83
CA GLU A 26 -21.59 6.59 -13.80
C GLU A 26 -21.28 8.09 -13.90
N GLN A 27 -21.12 8.77 -12.76
CA GLN A 27 -20.76 10.18 -12.73
C GLN A 27 -19.39 10.44 -13.36
N ALA A 28 -18.39 9.58 -13.08
CA ALA A 28 -17.08 9.70 -13.68
C ALA A 28 -17.12 9.60 -15.21
N PHE A 29 -17.92 8.68 -15.77
CA PHE A 29 -18.09 8.55 -17.22
C PHE A 29 -18.73 9.82 -17.82
N LYS A 30 -19.79 10.34 -17.23
CA LYS A 30 -20.43 11.58 -17.69
C LYS A 30 -19.48 12.78 -17.68
N ILE A 31 -18.61 12.88 -16.64
CA ILE A 31 -17.61 13.94 -16.55
C ILE A 31 -16.58 13.79 -17.66
N VAL A 32 -16.03 12.59 -17.84
CA VAL A 32 -15.02 12.31 -18.87
C VAL A 32 -15.55 12.60 -20.27
N GLU A 33 -16.79 12.20 -20.57
CA GLU A 33 -17.47 12.48 -21.83
C GLU A 33 -17.68 13.98 -22.04
N SER A 34 -18.10 14.71 -20.99
CA SER A 34 -18.37 16.16 -21.09
C SER A 34 -17.12 16.99 -21.39
N VAL A 35 -15.96 16.54 -20.95
CA VAL A 35 -14.66 17.21 -21.21
C VAL A 35 -13.88 16.57 -22.37
N GLN A 36 -14.46 15.56 -23.03
CA GLN A 36 -13.92 14.88 -24.21
C GLN A 36 -12.50 14.33 -23.99
N VAL A 37 -12.22 13.75 -22.83
CA VAL A 37 -10.92 13.15 -22.53
C VAL A 37 -10.74 11.86 -23.30
N ILE A 38 -9.63 11.74 -24.01
CA ILE A 38 -9.17 10.50 -24.65
C ILE A 38 -7.90 10.04 -23.92
N GLY A 39 -7.96 8.89 -23.26
CA GLY A 39 -6.84 8.33 -22.49
C GLY A 39 -7.08 8.28 -20.99
N GLY A 40 -6.00 8.17 -20.23
CA GLY A 40 -6.05 8.07 -18.77
C GLY A 40 -6.53 9.36 -18.12
N THR A 41 -7.38 9.21 -17.12
CA THR A 41 -7.88 10.33 -16.32
C THR A 41 -8.08 9.87 -14.87
N ASN A 42 -8.12 10.83 -13.96
CA ASN A 42 -8.45 10.63 -12.57
C ASN A 42 -9.58 11.57 -12.17
N VAL A 43 -10.66 11.04 -11.63
CA VAL A 43 -11.78 11.81 -11.07
C VAL A 43 -11.82 11.57 -9.57
N GLN A 44 -11.83 12.65 -8.78
CA GLN A 44 -11.85 12.58 -7.34
C GLN A 44 -13.21 13.03 -6.80
N PHE A 45 -13.76 12.22 -5.92
CA PHE A 45 -15.05 12.46 -5.29
C PHE A 45 -14.91 12.53 -3.77
N ALA A 46 -15.83 13.26 -3.13
CA ALA A 46 -16.14 13.13 -1.72
C ALA A 46 -17.57 12.62 -1.56
N HIS A 47 -17.76 11.65 -0.69
CA HIS A 47 -19.07 11.10 -0.34
C HIS A 47 -19.32 11.30 1.16
N ASP A 48 -20.41 11.94 1.50
CA ASP A 48 -20.91 12.03 2.87
C ASP A 48 -21.90 10.88 3.13
N PRO A 49 -21.54 9.92 3.98
CA PRO A 49 -22.40 8.77 4.23
C PRO A 49 -23.67 9.08 5.03
N VAL A 50 -23.76 10.27 5.64
CA VAL A 50 -24.93 10.68 6.44
C VAL A 50 -26.01 11.28 5.56
N SER A 51 -25.63 12.22 4.70
CA SER A 51 -26.56 12.89 3.76
C SER A 51 -26.63 12.21 2.40
N ASP A 52 -25.80 11.18 2.16
CA ASP A 52 -25.61 10.51 0.86
C ASP A 52 -25.20 11.45 -0.28
N ARG A 53 -24.64 12.61 0.08
CA ARG A 53 -24.19 13.61 -0.90
C ARG A 53 -22.86 13.21 -1.53
N ILE A 54 -22.80 13.25 -2.86
CA ILE A 54 -21.56 13.09 -3.63
C ILE A 54 -21.13 14.44 -4.18
N ILE A 55 -19.86 14.78 -4.02
CA ILE A 55 -19.25 16.01 -4.53
C ILE A 55 -18.06 15.62 -5.40
N VAL A 56 -17.98 16.20 -6.59
CA VAL A 56 -16.77 16.14 -7.43
C VAL A 56 -15.77 17.14 -6.87
N ILE A 57 -14.59 16.65 -6.49
CA ILE A 57 -13.49 17.50 -6.01
C ILE A 57 -12.74 18.08 -7.21
N GLU A 58 -12.23 17.19 -8.07
CA GLU A 58 -11.50 17.59 -9.27
C GLU A 58 -11.46 16.46 -10.30
N ILE A 59 -11.14 16.83 -11.53
CA ILE A 59 -10.73 15.91 -12.59
C ILE A 59 -9.33 16.27 -13.04
N ASN A 60 -8.49 15.24 -13.21
CA ASN A 60 -7.17 15.36 -13.81
C ASN A 60 -7.16 14.61 -15.16
N PRO A 61 -7.36 15.30 -16.30
CA PRO A 61 -7.51 14.66 -17.62
C PRO A 61 -6.13 14.27 -18.20
N ARG A 62 -5.38 13.51 -17.47
CA ARG A 62 -4.04 13.03 -17.80
C ARG A 62 -3.68 11.82 -16.94
N THR A 63 -2.69 11.06 -17.36
CA THR A 63 -2.01 10.12 -16.46
C THR A 63 -1.30 10.89 -15.33
N SER A 64 -1.30 10.34 -14.15
CA SER A 64 -0.78 10.98 -12.93
C SER A 64 -0.12 9.94 -12.03
N ARG A 65 0.43 10.37 -10.90
CA ARG A 65 0.95 9.45 -9.89
C ARG A 65 -0.11 8.46 -9.40
N SER A 66 -1.34 8.93 -9.21
CA SER A 66 -2.48 8.04 -8.87
C SER A 66 -2.79 7.03 -9.98
N SER A 67 -2.54 7.36 -11.24
CA SER A 67 -2.67 6.41 -12.36
C SER A 67 -1.58 5.33 -12.31
N ALA A 68 -0.34 5.68 -11.97
CA ALA A 68 0.74 4.73 -11.77
C ALA A 68 0.42 3.75 -10.62
N LEU A 69 -0.05 4.28 -9.48
CA LEU A 69 -0.55 3.48 -8.36
C LEU A 69 -1.68 2.54 -8.79
N ALA A 70 -2.70 3.07 -9.45
CA ALA A 70 -3.87 2.29 -9.91
C ALA A 70 -3.47 1.20 -10.90
N SER A 71 -2.57 1.48 -11.84
CA SER A 71 -2.03 0.49 -12.77
C SER A 71 -1.42 -0.70 -12.05
N LYS A 72 -0.59 -0.44 -11.05
CA LYS A 72 0.12 -1.48 -10.30
C LYS A 72 -0.82 -2.19 -9.31
N ALA A 73 -1.74 -1.47 -8.71
CA ALA A 73 -2.75 -2.04 -7.82
C ALA A 73 -3.73 -2.98 -8.52
N THR A 74 -3.99 -2.79 -9.80
CA THR A 74 -4.98 -3.57 -10.56
C THR A 74 -4.37 -4.47 -11.64
N GLY A 75 -3.09 -4.31 -11.93
CA GLY A 75 -2.45 -4.94 -13.09
C GLY A 75 -2.93 -4.39 -14.43
N PHE A 76 -3.57 -3.21 -14.44
CA PHE A 76 -4.08 -2.60 -15.66
C PHE A 76 -3.11 -1.53 -16.19
N PRO A 77 -2.50 -1.70 -17.38
CA PRO A 77 -1.44 -0.80 -17.87
C PRO A 77 -1.99 0.52 -18.43
N ILE A 78 -2.43 1.42 -17.56
CA ILE A 78 -3.12 2.67 -17.91
C ILE A 78 -2.31 3.51 -18.91
N ALA A 79 -1.00 3.66 -18.74
CA ALA A 79 -0.17 4.47 -19.62
C ALA A 79 -0.10 3.89 -21.04
N LEU A 80 0.09 2.58 -21.16
CA LEU A 80 0.10 1.88 -22.46
C LEU A 80 -1.25 2.03 -23.17
N VAL A 81 -2.35 1.78 -22.45
CA VAL A 81 -3.69 1.91 -23.00
C VAL A 81 -3.98 3.36 -23.41
N SER A 82 -3.56 4.34 -22.61
CA SER A 82 -3.70 5.77 -22.97
C SER A 82 -2.98 6.11 -24.27
N ALA A 83 -1.78 5.57 -24.48
CA ALA A 83 -1.04 5.75 -25.73
C ALA A 83 -1.75 5.10 -26.92
N MET A 84 -2.31 3.90 -26.76
CA MET A 84 -3.08 3.22 -27.79
C MET A 84 -4.34 4.02 -28.19
N LEU A 85 -5.07 4.56 -27.20
CA LEU A 85 -6.24 5.41 -27.46
C LEU A 85 -5.85 6.71 -28.17
N ALA A 86 -4.74 7.33 -27.77
CA ALA A 86 -4.21 8.51 -28.45
C ALA A 86 -3.76 8.24 -29.90
N ALA A 87 -3.35 7.01 -30.21
CA ALA A 87 -3.04 6.56 -31.55
C ALA A 87 -4.29 6.23 -32.39
N GLY A 88 -5.51 6.38 -31.85
CA GLY A 88 -6.76 6.20 -32.55
C GLY A 88 -7.46 4.85 -32.38
N LEU A 89 -6.94 3.96 -31.53
CA LEU A 89 -7.63 2.73 -31.17
C LEU A 89 -8.80 3.04 -30.22
N THR A 90 -9.82 2.18 -30.25
CA THR A 90 -10.92 2.23 -29.27
C THR A 90 -10.76 1.15 -28.20
N LEU A 91 -11.51 1.24 -27.11
CA LEU A 91 -11.50 0.21 -26.07
C LEU A 91 -11.89 -1.19 -26.60
N LYS A 92 -12.67 -1.25 -27.68
CA LYS A 92 -13.09 -2.50 -28.34
C LYS A 92 -11.99 -3.10 -29.22
N ASP A 93 -11.02 -2.29 -29.64
CA ASP A 93 -9.90 -2.74 -30.48
C ASP A 93 -8.74 -3.30 -29.64
N ILE A 94 -8.73 -3.04 -28.32
CA ILE A 94 -7.64 -3.42 -27.45
C ILE A 94 -7.95 -4.76 -26.77
N PRO A 95 -7.17 -5.83 -27.02
CA PRO A 95 -7.36 -7.11 -26.36
C PRO A 95 -7.12 -7.02 -24.84
N CYS A 96 -7.94 -7.74 -24.08
CA CYS A 96 -7.83 -7.73 -22.62
C CYS A 96 -8.03 -9.14 -22.02
N GLY A 97 -7.09 -10.03 -22.25
CA GLY A 97 -7.01 -11.36 -21.63
C GLY A 97 -8.35 -12.09 -21.57
N LYS A 98 -8.77 -12.52 -20.38
CA LYS A 98 -10.04 -13.25 -20.15
C LYS A 98 -11.30 -12.43 -20.44
N TYR A 99 -11.22 -11.13 -20.52
CA TYR A 99 -12.35 -10.24 -20.80
C TYR A 99 -12.63 -10.09 -22.31
N GLY A 100 -11.71 -10.58 -23.17
CA GLY A 100 -11.77 -10.42 -24.61
C GLY A 100 -11.30 -9.05 -25.06
N THR A 101 -12.04 -8.01 -24.77
CA THR A 101 -11.72 -6.61 -25.10
C THR A 101 -11.81 -5.70 -23.88
N LEU A 102 -11.13 -4.54 -23.95
CA LEU A 102 -10.90 -3.66 -22.82
C LEU A 102 -12.17 -2.97 -22.31
N ASP A 103 -13.15 -2.76 -23.14
CA ASP A 103 -14.47 -2.22 -22.77
C ASP A 103 -15.21 -3.10 -21.75
N LYS A 104 -14.79 -4.36 -21.59
CA LYS A 104 -15.37 -5.33 -20.66
C LYS A 104 -14.53 -5.57 -19.40
N TYR A 105 -13.41 -4.87 -19.27
CA TYR A 105 -12.50 -5.07 -18.13
C TYR A 105 -13.18 -4.66 -16.81
N VAL A 106 -13.02 -5.52 -15.80
CA VAL A 106 -13.44 -5.26 -14.42
C VAL A 106 -12.30 -5.71 -13.49
N PRO A 107 -11.82 -4.87 -12.58
CA PRO A 107 -10.86 -5.30 -11.55
C PRO A 107 -11.48 -6.38 -10.66
N ASP A 108 -10.82 -7.50 -10.49
CA ASP A 108 -11.31 -8.68 -9.75
C ASP A 108 -10.27 -9.33 -8.83
N GLY A 109 -9.31 -8.55 -8.36
CA GLY A 109 -8.27 -9.03 -7.46
C GLY A 109 -8.81 -9.42 -6.08
N ASP A 110 -8.33 -10.55 -5.55
CA ASP A 110 -8.65 -11.09 -4.22
C ASP A 110 -7.65 -10.66 -3.14
N TYR A 111 -7.10 -9.48 -3.25
CA TYR A 111 -6.06 -8.89 -2.41
C TYR A 111 -6.45 -7.47 -2.01
N VAL A 112 -5.75 -6.95 -1.02
CA VAL A 112 -5.88 -5.55 -0.55
C VAL A 112 -4.59 -4.80 -0.85
N VAL A 113 -4.74 -3.63 -1.43
CA VAL A 113 -3.64 -2.69 -1.67
C VAL A 113 -3.78 -1.51 -0.73
N ILE A 114 -2.69 -1.15 -0.09
CA ILE A 114 -2.59 0.04 0.77
C ILE A 114 -1.58 1.00 0.17
N LYS A 115 -2.00 2.25 0.02
CA LYS A 115 -1.11 3.38 -0.25
C LYS A 115 -0.89 4.16 1.03
N PHE A 116 0.37 4.45 1.38
CA PHE A 116 0.70 5.30 2.51
C PHE A 116 1.64 6.42 2.07
N ALA A 117 1.29 7.67 2.42
CA ALA A 117 2.11 8.83 2.08
C ALA A 117 3.36 8.90 2.99
N ARG A 118 4.48 9.32 2.42
CA ARG A 118 5.72 9.62 3.14
C ARG A 118 5.86 11.12 3.31
N TRP A 119 5.91 11.57 4.55
CA TRP A 119 6.20 12.96 4.90
C TRP A 119 7.63 13.08 5.42
N ALA A 120 8.19 14.28 5.36
CA ALA A 120 9.56 14.57 5.77
C ALA A 120 9.63 15.79 6.70
N PHE A 121 8.64 15.95 7.59
CA PHE A 121 8.61 17.05 8.55
C PHE A 121 9.88 17.10 9.41
N GLU A 122 10.47 15.94 9.69
CA GLU A 122 11.72 15.81 10.45
C GLU A 122 12.93 16.51 9.79
N LYS A 123 12.85 16.81 8.50
CA LYS A 123 13.93 17.47 7.74
C LYS A 123 13.87 19.00 7.87
N PHE A 124 12.77 19.55 8.31
CA PHE A 124 12.53 21.00 8.35
C PHE A 124 12.35 21.49 9.79
N LYS A 125 13.39 22.15 10.33
CA LYS A 125 13.31 22.76 11.67
C LYS A 125 12.25 23.87 11.71
N GLY A 126 11.40 23.86 12.72
CA GLY A 126 10.38 24.88 12.95
C GLY A 126 9.11 24.76 12.11
N VAL A 127 8.99 23.72 11.28
CA VAL A 127 7.74 23.40 10.57
C VAL A 127 6.86 22.55 11.46
N GLU A 128 5.62 22.99 11.67
CA GLU A 128 4.60 22.23 12.40
C GLU A 128 4.14 21.03 11.56
N ASP A 129 4.11 19.83 12.17
CA ASP A 129 3.55 18.62 11.57
C ASP A 129 2.01 18.71 11.60
N LYS A 130 1.48 19.41 10.62
CA LYS A 130 0.04 19.59 10.42
C LYS A 130 -0.31 19.39 8.97
N LEU A 131 -1.24 18.46 8.72
CA LEU A 131 -1.80 18.20 7.40
C LEU A 131 -3.03 19.08 7.16
N GLY A 132 -3.17 19.55 5.93
CA GLY A 132 -4.24 20.45 5.54
C GLY A 132 -4.65 20.26 4.08
N THR A 133 -5.15 21.34 3.47
CA THR A 133 -5.60 21.34 2.07
C THR A 133 -4.47 21.38 1.04
N GLN A 134 -3.23 21.57 1.49
CA GLN A 134 -2.04 21.55 0.63
C GLN A 134 -1.34 20.20 0.75
N MET A 135 -0.84 19.67 -0.37
CA MET A 135 -0.04 18.45 -0.38
C MET A 135 1.34 18.71 0.26
N ARG A 136 1.70 17.88 1.24
CA ARG A 136 2.96 17.94 1.97
C ARG A 136 3.77 16.65 1.88
N ALA A 137 3.18 15.58 1.34
CA ALA A 137 3.87 14.32 1.10
C ALA A 137 4.99 14.51 0.08
N VAL A 138 6.14 13.90 0.33
CA VAL A 138 7.31 13.91 -0.55
C VAL A 138 7.40 12.64 -1.41
N GLY A 139 6.69 11.59 -1.02
CA GLY A 139 6.61 10.32 -1.72
C GLY A 139 5.51 9.46 -1.15
N GLU A 140 5.39 8.25 -1.67
CA GLU A 140 4.42 7.26 -1.20
C GLU A 140 4.96 5.84 -1.33
N VAL A 141 4.35 4.93 -0.62
CA VAL A 141 4.56 3.50 -0.73
C VAL A 141 3.25 2.81 -1.08
N MET A 142 3.37 1.69 -1.77
CA MET A 142 2.28 0.75 -1.98
C MET A 142 2.65 -0.58 -1.35
N SER A 143 1.71 -1.20 -0.67
CA SER A 143 1.83 -2.54 -0.15
C SER A 143 0.63 -3.39 -0.54
N ILE A 144 0.84 -4.68 -0.67
CA ILE A 144 -0.17 -5.64 -1.10
C ILE A 144 -0.21 -6.78 -0.09
N GLY A 145 -1.40 -7.24 0.25
CA GLY A 145 -1.62 -8.39 1.12
C GLY A 145 -2.99 -9.02 0.85
N LYS A 146 -3.25 -10.20 1.38
CA LYS A 146 -4.57 -10.84 1.28
C LYS A 146 -5.60 -10.21 2.21
N THR A 147 -5.16 -9.58 3.29
CA THR A 147 -6.02 -8.90 4.25
C THR A 147 -5.59 -7.44 4.44
N TYR A 148 -6.53 -6.62 4.91
CA TYR A 148 -6.25 -5.23 5.24
C TYR A 148 -5.14 -5.10 6.28
N LYS A 149 -5.16 -5.89 7.35
CA LYS A 149 -4.16 -5.86 8.42
C LYS A 149 -2.76 -6.19 7.91
N GLU A 150 -2.64 -7.25 7.11
CA GLU A 150 -1.36 -7.65 6.49
C GLU A 150 -0.79 -6.55 5.61
N ALA A 151 -1.61 -6.02 4.68
CA ALA A 151 -1.19 -4.93 3.80
C ALA A 151 -0.85 -3.65 4.58
N PHE A 152 -1.64 -3.31 5.62
CA PHE A 152 -1.42 -2.13 6.43
C PHE A 152 -0.09 -2.18 7.19
N GLN A 153 0.19 -3.27 7.88
CA GLN A 153 1.46 -3.44 8.59
C GLN A 153 2.66 -3.49 7.64
N LYS A 154 2.50 -4.09 6.46
CA LYS A 154 3.53 -4.05 5.41
C LYS A 154 3.79 -2.61 4.93
N ALA A 155 2.74 -1.79 4.75
CA ALA A 155 2.89 -0.38 4.40
C ALA A 155 3.71 0.41 5.43
N ILE A 156 3.52 0.15 6.73
CA ILE A 156 4.32 0.80 7.78
C ILE A 156 5.81 0.51 7.61
N ARG A 157 6.18 -0.74 7.36
CA ARG A 157 7.59 -1.11 7.13
C ARG A 157 8.14 -0.45 5.87
N SER A 158 7.33 -0.40 4.81
CA SER A 158 7.70 0.20 3.52
C SER A 158 8.02 1.69 3.60
N LEU A 159 7.51 2.42 4.61
CA LEU A 159 7.84 3.84 4.80
C LEU A 159 9.31 4.10 5.18
N GLU A 160 10.04 3.09 5.62
CA GLU A 160 11.45 3.17 6.01
C GLU A 160 11.75 4.30 7.03
N THR A 161 10.87 4.43 8.01
CA THR A 161 11.00 5.40 9.10
C THR A 161 11.64 4.80 10.36
N GLY A 162 12.17 3.58 10.26
CA GLY A 162 12.70 2.83 11.39
C GLY A 162 11.63 2.18 12.26
N ARG A 163 10.37 2.18 11.80
CA ARG A 163 9.23 1.54 12.47
C ARG A 163 8.89 0.23 11.78
N PHE A 164 8.72 -0.82 12.57
CA PHE A 164 8.42 -2.17 12.09
C PHE A 164 6.96 -2.56 12.32
N GLY A 165 6.20 -1.72 13.04
CA GLY A 165 4.79 -1.84 13.33
C GLY A 165 4.22 -0.51 13.82
N LEU A 166 2.96 -0.51 14.24
CA LEU A 166 2.23 0.68 14.68
C LEU A 166 2.56 1.11 16.12
N GLY A 167 2.85 0.15 16.98
CA GLY A 167 3.27 0.41 18.35
C GLY A 167 4.73 0.87 18.44
N TYR A 168 5.15 1.25 19.63
CA TYR A 168 6.51 1.74 19.93
C TYR A 168 6.95 2.95 19.10
N ALA A 169 5.98 3.74 18.63
CA ALA A 169 6.23 4.92 17.83
C ALA A 169 6.51 6.13 18.73
N LYS A 170 7.71 6.70 18.63
CA LYS A 170 8.15 7.85 19.45
C LYS A 170 7.86 7.61 20.96
N ASN A 171 7.45 8.63 21.68
CA ASN A 171 7.11 8.56 23.12
C ASN A 171 5.61 8.54 23.37
N PHE A 172 4.77 8.19 22.37
CA PHE A 172 3.30 8.20 22.53
C PHE A 172 2.84 7.23 23.62
N ASN A 173 3.54 6.12 23.82
CA ASN A 173 3.25 5.15 24.87
C ASN A 173 3.38 5.69 26.29
N SER A 174 4.07 6.81 26.51
CA SER A 174 4.16 7.51 27.81
C SER A 174 3.01 8.47 28.06
N LEU A 175 2.17 8.75 27.05
CA LEU A 175 1.06 9.68 27.14
C LEU A 175 -0.21 9.00 27.66
N GLU A 176 -1.01 9.77 28.40
CA GLU A 176 -2.32 9.33 28.84
C GLU A 176 -3.37 9.46 27.73
N LYS A 177 -4.45 8.67 27.82
CA LYS A 177 -5.58 8.66 26.86
C LYS A 177 -6.02 10.10 26.49
N LYS A 178 -6.24 10.96 27.48
CA LYS A 178 -6.71 12.32 27.26
C LYS A 178 -5.75 13.17 26.41
N GLN A 179 -4.44 12.98 26.62
CA GLN A 179 -3.40 13.69 25.86
C GLN A 179 -3.37 13.18 24.38
N LEU A 180 -3.48 11.88 24.18
CA LEU A 180 -3.52 11.26 22.84
C LEU A 180 -4.77 11.71 22.07
N LEU A 181 -5.95 11.69 22.69
CA LEU A 181 -7.18 12.18 22.06
C LEU A 181 -7.08 13.69 21.71
N LYS A 182 -6.44 14.49 22.54
CA LYS A 182 -6.18 15.91 22.21
C LYS A 182 -5.28 16.06 20.98
N LEU A 183 -4.23 15.26 20.86
CA LEU A 183 -3.33 15.26 19.68
C LEU A 183 -4.08 14.87 18.42
N LEU A 184 -5.03 13.94 18.48
CA LEU A 184 -5.83 13.53 17.33
C LEU A 184 -6.73 14.64 16.77
N GLY A 185 -7.00 15.68 17.52
CA GLY A 185 -7.74 16.87 17.07
C GLY A 185 -7.02 17.64 15.95
N THR A 186 -5.71 17.40 15.75
CA THR A 186 -4.94 17.94 14.62
C THR A 186 -4.51 16.82 13.71
N ALA A 187 -4.83 16.91 12.43
CA ALA A 187 -4.36 15.96 11.43
C ALA A 187 -2.84 16.11 11.26
N SER A 188 -2.08 15.04 11.54
CA SER A 188 -0.61 15.03 11.47
C SER A 188 -0.10 13.78 10.74
N SER A 189 1.17 13.77 10.36
CA SER A 189 1.84 12.59 9.79
C SER A 189 1.87 11.40 10.76
N GLU A 190 1.77 11.66 12.06
CA GLU A 190 1.82 10.68 13.15
C GLU A 190 0.44 10.11 13.54
N ARG A 191 -0.63 10.58 12.90
CA ARG A 191 -2.02 10.31 13.28
C ARG A 191 -2.32 8.82 13.51
N HIS A 192 -1.85 7.93 12.63
CA HIS A 192 -2.10 6.49 12.75
C HIS A 192 -1.45 5.89 14.00
N PHE A 193 -0.23 6.33 14.32
CA PHE A 193 0.49 5.88 15.51
C PHE A 193 -0.15 6.40 16.80
N ILE A 194 -0.66 7.64 16.77
CA ILE A 194 -1.39 8.23 17.91
C ILE A 194 -2.72 7.50 18.12
N MET A 195 -3.47 7.17 17.05
CA MET A 195 -4.71 6.38 17.14
C MET A 195 -4.44 5.01 17.76
N TYR A 196 -3.39 4.33 17.29
CA TYR A 196 -2.99 3.02 17.79
C TYR A 196 -2.72 3.05 19.30
N GLU A 197 -1.96 4.03 19.76
CA GLU A 197 -1.65 4.16 21.18
C GLU A 197 -2.86 4.61 22.00
N ALA A 198 -3.74 5.46 21.46
CA ALA A 198 -4.99 5.84 22.10
C ALA A 198 -5.90 4.61 22.35
N LEU A 199 -6.01 3.72 21.38
CA LEU A 199 -6.72 2.43 21.52
C LEU A 199 -6.10 1.57 22.62
N ARG A 200 -4.77 1.47 22.68
CA ARG A 200 -4.05 0.76 23.75
C ARG A 200 -4.34 1.32 25.13
N LYS A 201 -4.51 2.66 25.25
CA LYS A 201 -4.88 3.36 26.49
C LYS A 201 -6.38 3.35 26.78
N GLY A 202 -7.16 2.53 26.05
CA GLY A 202 -8.59 2.35 26.28
C GLY A 202 -9.48 3.43 25.67
N ALA A 203 -9.02 4.13 24.62
CA ALA A 203 -9.93 4.93 23.80
C ALA A 203 -10.87 4.01 23.02
N THR A 204 -12.13 4.41 22.90
CA THR A 204 -13.11 3.67 22.11
C THR A 204 -13.01 4.03 20.62
N VAL A 205 -13.52 3.15 19.78
CA VAL A 205 -13.63 3.38 18.32
C VAL A 205 -14.42 4.68 18.07
N GLU A 206 -15.50 4.87 18.82
CA GLU A 206 -16.37 6.04 18.72
C GLU A 206 -15.65 7.34 19.09
N GLU A 207 -14.91 7.37 20.21
CA GLU A 207 -14.13 8.55 20.61
C GLU A 207 -13.15 8.99 19.53
N ILE A 208 -12.47 8.02 18.90
CA ILE A 208 -11.52 8.30 17.82
C ILE A 208 -12.24 8.73 16.55
N HIS A 209 -13.34 8.06 16.18
CA HIS A 209 -14.16 8.42 15.03
C HIS A 209 -14.67 9.86 15.14
N GLU A 210 -15.25 10.24 16.27
CA GLU A 210 -15.80 11.58 16.48
C GLU A 210 -14.76 12.70 16.31
N ILE A 211 -13.53 12.46 16.75
CA ILE A 211 -12.43 13.43 16.64
C ILE A 211 -11.85 13.45 15.22
N THR A 212 -11.64 12.29 14.62
CA THR A 212 -10.84 12.16 13.39
C THR A 212 -11.67 12.06 12.13
N LYS A 213 -12.93 11.67 12.27
CA LYS A 213 -13.85 11.25 11.19
C LYS A 213 -13.32 10.11 10.32
N VAL A 214 -12.30 9.38 10.79
CA VAL A 214 -11.88 8.10 10.19
C VAL A 214 -13.00 7.09 10.39
N LYS A 215 -13.38 6.36 9.34
CA LYS A 215 -14.48 5.38 9.42
C LYS A 215 -14.19 4.28 10.44
N HIS A 216 -15.21 3.84 11.14
CA HIS A 216 -15.17 2.79 12.19
C HIS A 216 -14.39 1.56 11.75
N TYR A 217 -14.66 1.05 10.56
CA TYR A 217 -13.95 -0.12 10.00
C TYR A 217 -12.43 -0.04 10.16
N PHE A 218 -11.81 1.09 9.79
CA PHE A 218 -10.35 1.23 9.86
C PHE A 218 -9.84 1.32 11.30
N ILE A 219 -10.61 1.92 12.19
CA ILE A 219 -10.27 2.03 13.62
C ILE A 219 -10.43 0.66 14.28
N GLU A 220 -11.47 -0.10 13.93
CA GLU A 220 -11.70 -1.47 14.40
C GLU A 220 -10.57 -2.40 13.99
N GLN A 221 -10.13 -2.35 12.72
CA GLN A 221 -8.98 -3.14 12.27
C GLN A 221 -7.69 -2.80 13.04
N MET A 222 -7.52 -1.54 13.39
CA MET A 222 -6.41 -1.10 14.22
C MET A 222 -6.54 -1.57 15.67
N LYS A 223 -7.76 -1.56 16.22
CA LYS A 223 -8.06 -2.05 17.57
C LYS A 223 -7.76 -3.54 17.69
N GLU A 224 -8.16 -4.35 16.71
CA GLU A 224 -7.85 -5.78 16.68
C GLU A 224 -6.33 -6.04 16.67
N LEU A 225 -5.54 -5.23 15.97
CA LEU A 225 -4.08 -5.31 16.00
C LEU A 225 -3.50 -4.93 17.38
N VAL A 226 -4.09 -3.94 18.06
CA VAL A 226 -3.70 -3.59 19.44
C VAL A 226 -3.98 -4.74 20.39
N GLU A 227 -5.16 -5.35 20.32
CA GLU A 227 -5.55 -6.47 21.18
C GLU A 227 -4.62 -7.68 20.98
N GLU A 228 -4.25 -7.96 19.74
CA GLU A 228 -3.30 -9.01 19.41
C GLU A 228 -1.88 -8.70 19.93
N GLU A 229 -1.41 -7.46 19.77
CA GLU A 229 -0.11 -7.03 20.29
C GLU A 229 -0.05 -7.12 21.83
N GLU A 230 -1.11 -6.68 22.52
CA GLU A 230 -1.20 -6.81 23.98
C GLU A 230 -1.22 -8.28 24.43
N ASN A 231 -1.85 -9.16 23.64
CA ASN A 231 -1.84 -10.58 23.93
C ASN A 231 -0.45 -11.20 23.72
N LEU A 232 0.24 -10.84 22.65
CA LEU A 232 1.65 -11.22 22.40
C LEU A 232 2.57 -10.75 23.52
N ALA A 233 2.38 -9.52 23.99
CA ALA A 233 3.21 -8.90 25.04
C ALA A 233 3.14 -9.64 26.38
N LYS A 234 2.12 -10.48 26.64
CA LYS A 234 2.05 -11.33 27.82
C LYS A 234 3.13 -12.41 27.84
N SER A 235 3.65 -12.79 26.67
CA SER A 235 4.76 -13.76 26.51
C SER A 235 6.13 -13.11 26.49
N LYS A 236 6.27 -11.86 26.96
CA LYS A 236 7.54 -11.14 26.98
C LYS A 236 8.64 -11.94 27.67
N GLY A 237 9.78 -12.09 26.99
CA GLY A 237 10.93 -12.89 27.43
C GLY A 237 10.89 -14.35 26.96
N SER A 238 9.83 -14.76 26.22
CA SER A 238 9.68 -16.12 25.70
C SER A 238 8.94 -16.13 24.36
N LEU A 239 8.95 -17.25 23.67
CA LEU A 239 8.12 -17.47 22.50
C LEU A 239 6.62 -17.56 22.91
N PRO A 240 5.70 -17.00 22.14
CA PRO A 240 4.27 -17.14 22.39
C PRO A 240 3.78 -18.55 22.02
N ALA A 241 2.52 -18.86 22.33
CA ALA A 241 1.87 -20.08 21.85
C ALA A 241 1.88 -20.12 20.31
N ASP A 242 1.96 -21.34 19.75
CA ASP A 242 2.11 -21.56 18.31
C ASP A 242 0.99 -20.91 17.49
N GLU A 243 -0.25 -21.05 17.93
CA GLU A 243 -1.43 -20.46 17.27
C GLU A 243 -1.36 -18.94 17.25
N LEU A 244 -0.88 -18.33 18.33
CA LEU A 244 -0.74 -16.87 18.41
C LEU A 244 0.36 -16.37 17.47
N LEU A 245 1.48 -17.09 17.36
CA LEU A 245 2.54 -16.77 16.42
C LEU A 245 2.05 -16.88 14.96
N ILE A 246 1.35 -17.97 14.64
CA ILE A 246 0.77 -18.18 13.29
C ILE A 246 -0.19 -17.05 12.94
N GLN A 247 -1.11 -16.70 13.86
CA GLN A 247 -2.07 -15.62 13.62
C GLN A 247 -1.38 -14.25 13.44
N ALA A 248 -0.38 -13.96 14.27
CA ALA A 248 0.39 -12.73 14.16
C ALA A 248 1.08 -12.60 12.79
N LYS A 249 1.66 -13.68 12.27
CA LYS A 249 2.24 -13.68 10.91
C LYS A 249 1.17 -13.40 9.85
N LYS A 250 0.01 -14.04 9.94
CA LYS A 250 -1.12 -13.81 9.02
C LYS A 250 -1.64 -12.38 9.07
N ASN A 251 -1.60 -11.73 10.23
CA ASN A 251 -2.00 -10.33 10.41
C ASN A 251 -0.88 -9.32 10.08
N GLY A 252 0.28 -9.79 9.61
CA GLY A 252 1.34 -8.94 9.07
C GLY A 252 2.40 -8.50 10.07
N PHE A 253 2.46 -9.08 11.29
CA PHE A 253 3.56 -8.83 12.22
C PHE A 253 4.88 -9.39 11.66
N SER A 254 5.88 -8.55 11.46
CA SER A 254 7.21 -8.99 11.03
C SER A 254 7.97 -9.66 12.20
N ASP A 255 8.92 -10.53 11.87
CA ASP A 255 9.77 -11.16 12.89
C ASP A 255 10.50 -10.09 13.71
N LYS A 256 10.94 -9.01 13.07
CA LYS A 256 11.54 -7.84 13.72
C LYS A 256 10.60 -7.15 14.71
N TYR A 257 9.35 -6.93 14.32
CA TYR A 257 8.38 -6.31 15.21
C TYR A 257 8.00 -7.21 16.38
N LEU A 258 7.82 -8.51 16.12
CA LEU A 258 7.61 -9.52 17.17
C LEU A 258 8.79 -9.56 18.17
N SER A 259 10.02 -9.46 17.66
CA SER A 259 11.22 -9.35 18.52
C SER A 259 11.15 -8.14 19.45
N GLN A 260 10.68 -7.00 18.95
CA GLN A 260 10.49 -5.80 19.78
C GLN A 260 9.41 -5.96 20.85
N ILE A 261 8.29 -6.61 20.52
CA ILE A 261 7.17 -6.88 21.44
C ILE A 261 7.61 -7.87 22.51
N LEU A 262 8.15 -9.00 22.10
CA LEU A 262 8.47 -10.15 22.96
C LEU A 262 9.78 -9.98 23.72
N LYS A 263 10.66 -9.08 23.29
CA LYS A 263 12.02 -8.88 23.86
C LYS A 263 12.88 -10.16 23.79
N ILE A 264 12.80 -10.87 22.69
CA ILE A 264 13.64 -12.04 22.35
C ILE A 264 14.34 -11.79 21.00
N ALA A 265 15.31 -12.63 20.64
CA ALA A 265 16.00 -12.50 19.38
C ALA A 265 15.06 -12.74 18.18
N GLU A 266 15.27 -12.01 17.09
CA GLU A 266 14.50 -12.16 15.86
C GLU A 266 14.68 -13.56 15.26
N ASP A 267 15.88 -14.12 15.35
CA ASP A 267 16.20 -15.47 14.87
C ASP A 267 15.43 -16.57 15.62
N ASP A 268 15.15 -16.39 16.92
CA ASP A 268 14.33 -17.35 17.68
C ASP A 268 12.92 -17.41 17.13
N ILE A 269 12.34 -16.27 16.79
CA ILE A 269 11.00 -16.18 16.19
C ILE A 269 11.01 -16.80 14.79
N ARG A 270 12.00 -16.47 13.98
CA ARG A 270 12.18 -17.00 12.63
C ARG A 270 12.32 -18.52 12.63
N ASN A 271 13.20 -19.06 13.47
CA ASN A 271 13.40 -20.49 13.59
C ASN A 271 12.12 -21.20 14.04
N LYS A 272 11.41 -20.61 15.01
CA LYS A 272 10.16 -21.19 15.51
C LYS A 272 9.09 -21.21 14.40
N ARG A 273 8.85 -20.11 13.68
CA ARG A 273 7.83 -20.10 12.63
C ARG A 273 8.16 -21.07 11.48
N ILE A 274 9.44 -21.19 11.11
CA ILE A 274 9.86 -22.16 10.08
C ILE A 274 9.61 -23.59 10.56
N SER A 275 9.92 -23.91 11.83
CA SER A 275 9.64 -25.22 12.41
C SER A 275 8.15 -25.58 12.44
N LEU A 276 7.27 -24.59 12.41
CA LEU A 276 5.82 -24.73 12.31
C LEU A 276 5.31 -24.79 10.85
N GLY A 277 6.19 -24.70 9.86
CA GLY A 277 5.81 -24.61 8.45
C GLY A 277 5.16 -23.26 8.09
N VAL A 278 5.40 -22.21 8.88
CA VAL A 278 4.87 -20.86 8.64
C VAL A 278 5.90 -20.07 7.87
N GLU A 279 5.79 -20.13 6.56
CA GLU A 279 6.65 -19.44 5.62
C GLU A 279 5.81 -18.52 4.72
N GLU A 280 6.44 -17.47 4.22
CA GLU A 280 5.81 -16.59 3.25
C GLU A 280 5.62 -17.32 1.91
N THR A 281 4.46 -17.08 1.32
CA THR A 281 4.12 -17.51 -0.03
C THR A 281 4.09 -16.31 -0.96
N TRP A 282 4.24 -16.53 -2.26
CA TRP A 282 4.29 -15.46 -3.25
C TRP A 282 3.11 -15.54 -4.18
N GLU A 283 2.33 -14.49 -4.23
CA GLU A 283 1.21 -14.35 -5.16
C GLU A 283 1.49 -13.23 -6.16
N GLY A 284 0.76 -13.22 -7.28
CA GLY A 284 0.98 -12.29 -8.38
C GLY A 284 -0.27 -11.55 -8.81
N ILE A 285 -0.12 -10.26 -9.09
CA ILE A 285 -1.09 -9.45 -9.81
C ILE A 285 -0.70 -9.46 -11.28
N HIS A 286 -1.45 -10.18 -12.10
CA HIS A 286 -1.17 -10.28 -13.53
C HIS A 286 -1.45 -8.97 -14.26
N VAL A 287 -0.54 -8.58 -15.14
CA VAL A 287 -0.69 -7.39 -15.98
C VAL A 287 -1.54 -7.73 -17.19
N SER A 288 -2.67 -7.01 -17.31
CA SER A 288 -3.63 -7.22 -18.41
C SER A 288 -2.99 -6.96 -19.77
N GLY A 289 -3.26 -7.87 -20.72
CA GLY A 289 -2.71 -7.77 -22.08
C GLY A 289 -1.29 -8.35 -22.24
N THR A 290 -0.68 -8.86 -21.17
CA THR A 290 0.61 -9.56 -21.22
C THR A 290 0.45 -11.05 -20.89
N LYS A 291 1.40 -11.88 -21.33
CA LYS A 291 1.32 -13.32 -21.08
C LYS A 291 1.92 -13.76 -19.75
N ASN A 292 3.00 -13.13 -19.30
CA ASN A 292 3.82 -13.64 -18.19
C ASN A 292 4.23 -12.56 -17.18
N ASN A 293 3.76 -11.33 -17.32
CA ASN A 293 4.14 -10.26 -16.40
C ASN A 293 3.17 -10.15 -15.25
N ALA A 294 3.71 -10.10 -14.05
CA ALA A 294 2.98 -9.92 -12.82
C ALA A 294 3.80 -9.10 -11.82
N TYR A 295 3.10 -8.44 -10.91
CA TYR A 295 3.70 -7.86 -9.71
C TYR A 295 3.56 -8.86 -8.57
N TYR A 296 4.66 -9.40 -8.06
CA TYR A 296 4.65 -10.39 -6.99
C TYR A 296 4.66 -9.71 -5.63
N TYR A 297 3.97 -10.31 -4.68
CA TYR A 297 3.96 -9.88 -3.28
C TYR A 297 3.94 -11.09 -2.34
N SER A 298 4.57 -10.93 -1.19
CA SER A 298 4.58 -11.96 -0.14
C SER A 298 3.29 -11.93 0.67
N THR A 299 2.86 -13.10 1.13
CA THR A 299 1.73 -13.22 2.05
C THR A 299 1.86 -14.48 2.91
N TYR A 300 1.30 -14.45 4.10
CA TYR A 300 1.10 -15.65 4.95
C TYR A 300 -0.33 -16.22 4.86
N ASN A 301 -1.14 -15.68 3.91
CA ASN A 301 -2.56 -16.03 3.75
C ASN A 301 -2.87 -16.60 2.35
N GLY A 302 -1.88 -17.01 1.59
CA GLY A 302 -2.03 -17.46 0.21
C GLY A 302 -1.33 -18.78 -0.07
N GLU A 303 -1.37 -19.16 -1.34
CA GLU A 303 -0.61 -20.28 -1.89
C GLU A 303 0.59 -19.75 -2.69
N ASP A 304 1.69 -20.51 -2.71
CA ASP A 304 2.86 -20.07 -3.46
C ASP A 304 2.62 -20.21 -4.97
N LYS A 305 2.56 -19.09 -5.66
CA LYS A 305 2.40 -18.96 -7.11
C LYS A 305 3.63 -18.31 -7.77
N ASN A 306 4.74 -18.26 -7.05
CA ASN A 306 5.97 -17.72 -7.60
C ASN A 306 6.44 -18.59 -8.77
N PRO A 307 6.59 -18.04 -9.99
CA PRO A 307 7.03 -18.84 -11.12
C PRO A 307 8.43 -19.37 -10.89
N VAL A 308 8.61 -20.64 -11.18
CA VAL A 308 9.91 -21.31 -11.11
C VAL A 308 10.94 -20.51 -11.87
N SER A 309 12.09 -20.35 -11.28
CA SER A 309 13.17 -19.63 -11.91
C SER A 309 13.76 -20.41 -13.08
N THR A 310 14.28 -19.66 -14.04
CA THR A 310 15.05 -20.21 -15.17
C THR A 310 16.42 -20.71 -14.70
N ASP A 311 17.14 -21.45 -15.56
CA ASP A 311 18.53 -21.85 -15.31
C ASP A 311 19.54 -20.69 -15.44
N LYS A 312 19.06 -19.49 -15.81
CA LYS A 312 19.89 -18.29 -15.88
C LYS A 312 20.41 -17.88 -14.52
N GLN A 313 21.60 -17.32 -14.50
CA GLN A 313 22.08 -16.60 -13.31
C GLN A 313 21.18 -15.39 -13.03
N LYS A 314 20.87 -15.18 -11.75
CA LYS A 314 19.92 -14.17 -11.31
C LYS A 314 20.65 -13.04 -10.59
N ILE A 315 20.22 -11.81 -10.88
CA ILE A 315 20.70 -10.62 -10.16
C ILE A 315 19.48 -9.87 -9.63
N MET A 316 19.46 -9.70 -8.31
CA MET A 316 18.43 -8.92 -7.61
C MET A 316 18.94 -7.49 -7.42
N ILE A 317 18.09 -6.53 -7.78
CA ILE A 317 18.31 -5.10 -7.61
C ILE A 317 17.32 -4.61 -6.55
N LEU A 318 17.85 -4.10 -5.45
CA LEU A 318 17.04 -3.44 -4.43
C LEU A 318 16.80 -1.99 -4.86
N GLY A 319 15.54 -1.60 -4.91
CA GLY A 319 15.12 -0.26 -5.33
C GLY A 319 15.38 0.83 -4.31
N GLY A 320 14.89 2.02 -4.59
CA GLY A 320 15.09 3.19 -3.73
C GLY A 320 14.09 3.35 -2.59
N GLY A 321 13.03 2.53 -2.53
CA GLY A 321 11.93 2.72 -1.59
C GLY A 321 11.15 4.01 -1.85
N PRO A 322 10.46 4.58 -0.85
CA PRO A 322 9.71 5.81 -0.99
C PRO A 322 10.61 7.00 -1.28
N ASN A 323 10.13 7.93 -2.10
CA ASN A 323 10.85 9.18 -2.37
C ASN A 323 11.13 9.93 -1.05
N ARG A 324 12.31 10.55 -0.98
CA ARG A 324 12.79 11.29 0.21
C ARG A 324 13.44 12.60 -0.22
N ILE A 325 13.45 13.57 0.68
CA ILE A 325 14.23 14.78 0.46
C ILE A 325 15.72 14.44 0.49
N GLY A 326 16.45 14.89 -0.54
CA GLY A 326 17.86 14.59 -0.73
C GLY A 326 18.15 13.30 -1.49
N GLN A 327 17.13 12.58 -1.94
CA GLN A 327 17.24 11.44 -2.83
C GLN A 327 16.42 11.72 -4.08
N GLY A 328 17.07 11.92 -5.21
CA GLY A 328 16.41 12.24 -6.47
C GLY A 328 16.09 11.00 -7.32
N ILE A 329 15.59 11.26 -8.51
CA ILE A 329 15.20 10.23 -9.48
C ILE A 329 16.38 9.39 -9.99
N GLU A 330 17.61 9.86 -9.82
CA GLU A 330 18.83 9.17 -10.21
C GLU A 330 18.96 7.77 -9.59
N PHE A 331 18.40 7.55 -8.40
CA PHE A 331 18.40 6.22 -7.78
C PHE A 331 17.56 5.24 -8.57
N ASP A 332 16.37 5.64 -9.00
CA ASP A 332 15.52 4.79 -9.82
C ASP A 332 16.09 4.62 -11.23
N TYR A 333 16.62 5.67 -11.81
CA TYR A 333 17.34 5.62 -13.09
C TYR A 333 18.46 4.58 -13.05
N CYS A 334 19.28 4.55 -11.99
CA CYS A 334 20.31 3.53 -11.83
C CYS A 334 19.74 2.11 -11.76
N CYS A 335 18.65 1.89 -11.03
CA CYS A 335 18.01 0.58 -10.96
C CYS A 335 17.51 0.11 -12.32
N VAL A 336 16.85 0.99 -13.08
CA VAL A 336 16.34 0.70 -14.43
C VAL A 336 17.48 0.36 -15.38
N HIS A 337 18.52 1.20 -15.45
CA HIS A 337 19.65 0.99 -16.33
C HIS A 337 20.48 -0.26 -15.98
N ALA A 338 20.61 -0.56 -14.68
CA ALA A 338 21.25 -1.78 -14.23
C ALA A 338 20.44 -3.01 -14.72
N ALA A 339 19.11 -3.01 -14.55
CA ALA A 339 18.25 -4.09 -15.01
C ALA A 339 18.38 -4.30 -16.54
N LEU A 340 18.28 -3.23 -17.31
CA LEU A 340 18.40 -3.29 -18.77
C LEU A 340 19.77 -3.78 -19.23
N ALA A 341 20.86 -3.34 -18.59
CA ALA A 341 22.22 -3.79 -18.93
C ALA A 341 22.44 -5.27 -18.60
N LEU A 342 22.01 -5.71 -17.43
CA LEU A 342 22.11 -7.10 -16.99
C LEU A 342 21.28 -8.05 -17.86
N LYS A 343 20.10 -7.64 -18.26
CA LYS A 343 19.24 -8.39 -19.20
C LYS A 343 19.93 -8.58 -20.55
N LYS A 344 20.61 -7.54 -21.09
CA LYS A 344 21.43 -7.64 -22.31
C LYS A 344 22.63 -8.60 -22.15
N LEU A 345 23.17 -8.74 -20.95
CA LEU A 345 24.24 -9.68 -20.63
C LEU A 345 23.75 -11.12 -20.40
N GLY A 346 22.45 -11.36 -20.47
CA GLY A 346 21.85 -12.69 -20.36
C GLY A 346 21.43 -13.12 -18.96
N PHE A 347 21.53 -12.23 -17.96
CA PHE A 347 21.04 -12.51 -16.61
C PHE A 347 19.51 -12.42 -16.52
N GLU A 348 18.93 -13.20 -15.61
CA GLU A 348 17.56 -12.96 -15.15
C GLU A 348 17.57 -11.83 -14.12
N THR A 349 16.84 -10.76 -14.39
CA THR A 349 16.82 -9.57 -13.55
C THR A 349 15.60 -9.57 -12.63
N ILE A 350 15.83 -9.28 -11.37
CA ILE A 350 14.80 -9.22 -10.33
C ILE A 350 14.87 -7.82 -9.67
N ILE A 351 13.75 -7.11 -9.62
CA ILE A 351 13.65 -5.86 -8.86
C ILE A 351 12.76 -6.07 -7.64
N VAL A 352 13.19 -5.53 -6.49
CA VAL A 352 12.38 -5.42 -5.28
C VAL A 352 12.23 -3.94 -4.96
N ASN A 353 11.00 -3.44 -4.90
CA ASN A 353 10.71 -2.06 -4.54
C ASN A 353 9.25 -1.90 -4.09
N CYS A 354 8.96 -0.94 -3.22
CA CYS A 354 7.62 -0.63 -2.73
C CYS A 354 7.07 0.72 -3.21
N ASN A 355 7.80 1.42 -4.08
CA ASN A 355 7.40 2.73 -4.58
C ASN A 355 6.64 2.60 -5.91
N PRO A 356 5.32 2.88 -5.95
CA PRO A 356 4.53 2.73 -7.17
C PRO A 356 4.78 3.82 -8.21
N GLU A 357 5.50 4.89 -7.85
CA GLU A 357 5.75 6.04 -8.73
C GLU A 357 7.02 5.89 -9.59
N THR A 358 7.76 4.79 -9.44
CA THR A 358 9.06 4.58 -10.10
C THR A 358 8.94 3.70 -11.34
N VAL A 359 9.81 3.94 -12.34
CA VAL A 359 9.91 3.14 -13.56
C VAL A 359 10.49 1.76 -13.27
N SER A 360 11.33 1.61 -12.25
CA SER A 360 11.83 0.30 -11.81
C SER A 360 10.70 -0.67 -11.44
N THR A 361 9.54 -0.14 -11.04
CA THR A 361 8.34 -0.94 -10.74
C THR A 361 7.36 -1.06 -11.90
N ASP A 362 7.76 -0.72 -13.12
CA ASP A 362 6.98 -1.03 -14.31
C ASP A 362 7.23 -2.48 -14.75
N TYR A 363 6.17 -3.11 -15.24
CA TYR A 363 6.11 -4.55 -15.50
C TYR A 363 7.10 -5.06 -16.55
N ASP A 364 7.66 -4.19 -17.39
CA ASP A 364 8.56 -4.51 -18.50
C ASP A 364 10.04 -4.16 -18.23
N THR A 365 10.35 -3.56 -17.10
CA THR A 365 11.69 -3.13 -16.73
C THR A 365 12.58 -4.33 -16.36
N SER A 366 12.10 -5.23 -15.50
CA SER A 366 12.83 -6.46 -15.10
C SER A 366 12.10 -7.73 -15.53
N ASP A 367 12.74 -8.89 -15.39
CA ASP A 367 12.09 -10.17 -15.66
C ASP A 367 11.12 -10.56 -14.54
N LYS A 368 11.41 -10.13 -13.28
CA LYS A 368 10.53 -10.29 -12.13
C LYS A 368 10.53 -9.03 -11.26
N LEU A 369 9.35 -8.67 -10.77
CA LEU A 369 9.16 -7.54 -9.89
C LEU A 369 8.43 -7.98 -8.62
N TYR A 370 9.05 -7.71 -7.47
CA TYR A 370 8.47 -7.95 -6.15
C TYR A 370 8.13 -6.62 -5.49
N PHE A 371 6.85 -6.44 -5.15
CA PHE A 371 6.36 -5.29 -4.41
C PHE A 371 6.47 -5.56 -2.90
N GLU A 372 7.65 -5.26 -2.34
CA GLU A 372 7.97 -5.54 -0.96
C GLU A 372 8.74 -4.38 -0.31
N PRO A 373 8.69 -4.25 1.04
CA PRO A 373 9.61 -3.42 1.80
C PRO A 373 11.06 -3.82 1.55
N LEU A 374 11.98 -2.85 1.63
CA LEU A 374 13.41 -3.06 1.47
C LEU A 374 14.11 -3.26 2.80
#